data_53fbc27384a29b0c28359522410467de
#
_entry.id   53fbc27384a29b0c28359522410467de
#
_cell.length_a   1.000
_cell.length_b   1.000
_cell.length_c   1.000
_cell.angle_alpha   90.00
_cell.angle_beta   90.00
_cell.angle_gamma   90.00
#
_symmetry.space_group_name_H-M   'P 1'
#
loop_
_entity.id
_entity.type
_entity.pdbx_description
1 polymer ?
#
loop_
_entity_poly.entity_id
_entity_poly.type
_entity_poly.pdbx_seq_one_letter_code
_entity_poly.pdbx_strand_id
1 'polypeptide(L)'
;WYAAFHRKEDSVHIHMVVFSSDPKEGYLTRQGIQQVKSAFGRRIFQQDLLHVYEQKTEYRDALGRDAERTMAELITQMETGQIQNENLERLVLELAQRLHNTQGKKVYGYLPPKTKVLVDAIVDELAKDERVAAAYDLWNQMREEVCRTYSEQLPERLPLSRQKEFKACLLYTSPSPRDRSLS
;
A
#
# COMPACT_ATOMS: atom_id res chain seq x y z
N TRP A 1 14.74 24.34 23.92
CA TRP A 1 14.77 24.67 22.50
C TRP A 1 14.67 26.16 22.26
N TYR A 2 15.25 26.63 21.17
CA TYR A 2 15.11 28.00 20.68
C TYR A 2 14.67 27.94 19.22
N ALA A 3 13.87 28.90 18.80
CA ALA A 3 13.47 29.05 17.40
C ALA A 3 13.50 30.50 16.99
N ALA A 4 14.00 30.79 15.78
CA ALA A 4 13.98 32.08 15.14
C ALA A 4 13.26 31.99 13.80
N PHE A 5 12.28 32.85 13.60
CA PHE A 5 11.56 32.98 12.36
C PHE A 5 12.29 33.96 11.42
N HIS A 6 12.59 33.51 10.22
CA HIS A 6 13.23 34.31 9.19
C HIS A 6 12.29 34.47 8.00
N ARG A 7 12.08 35.71 7.60
CA ARG A 7 11.34 36.04 6.40
C ARG A 7 12.27 36.76 5.44
N LYS A 8 12.72 36.03 4.39
CA LYS A 8 13.37 36.61 3.23
C LYS A 8 12.36 36.69 2.09
N GLU A 9 12.63 37.56 1.09
CA GLU A 9 11.70 37.79 -0.03
C GLU A 9 11.28 36.54 -0.75
N ASP A 10 12.18 35.52 -0.89
CA ASP A 10 11.94 34.29 -1.62
C ASP A 10 11.76 33.05 -0.72
N SER A 11 11.90 33.14 0.58
CA SER A 11 11.74 31.97 1.46
C SER A 11 11.38 32.39 2.89
N VAL A 12 10.37 31.70 3.41
CA VAL A 12 10.00 31.77 4.83
C VAL A 12 10.49 30.48 5.49
N HIS A 13 11.33 30.59 6.51
CA HIS A 13 11.87 29.45 7.21
C HIS A 13 12.13 29.71 8.70
N ILE A 14 12.19 28.65 9.47
CA ILE A 14 12.43 28.67 10.90
C ILE A 14 13.74 27.95 11.18
N HIS A 15 14.66 28.63 11.85
CA HIS A 15 15.81 27.99 12.47
C HIS A 15 15.42 27.52 13.86
N MET A 16 15.58 26.23 14.14
CA MET A 16 15.30 25.68 15.45
C MET A 16 16.51 24.93 16.00
N VAL A 17 16.89 25.24 17.21
CA VAL A 17 17.92 24.54 17.98
C VAL A 17 17.22 23.74 19.08
N VAL A 18 17.41 22.44 19.06
CA VAL A 18 16.91 21.52 20.07
C VAL A 18 18.11 20.88 20.78
N PHE A 19 18.05 20.82 22.08
CA PHE A 19 19.08 20.23 22.91
C PHE A 19 18.42 19.43 24.05
N SER A 20 19.11 18.37 24.50
CA SER A 20 18.68 17.61 25.66
C SER A 20 19.09 18.33 26.95
N SER A 21 18.26 18.27 27.97
CA SER A 21 18.61 18.63 29.33
C SER A 21 19.44 17.56 30.02
N ASP A 22 19.43 16.31 29.51
CA ASP A 22 20.29 15.20 29.96
C ASP A 22 21.46 15.00 29.00
N PRO A 23 22.72 15.17 29.44
CA PRO A 23 23.90 14.93 28.61
C PRO A 23 24.01 13.52 28.02
N LYS A 24 23.36 12.54 28.64
CA LYS A 24 23.36 11.13 28.18
C LYS A 24 22.38 10.89 27.03
N GLU A 25 21.39 11.76 26.84
CA GLU A 25 20.34 11.63 25.81
C GLU A 25 20.49 12.66 24.67
N GLY A 26 21.62 13.38 24.62
CA GLY A 26 21.84 14.50 23.68
C GLY A 26 22.04 14.12 22.22
N TYR A 27 22.03 12.81 21.87
CA TYR A 27 22.37 12.37 20.52
C TYR A 27 21.14 12.03 19.68
N LEU A 28 20.96 12.78 18.59
CA LEU A 28 19.94 12.52 17.60
C LEU A 28 20.48 11.55 16.51
N THR A 29 19.90 10.37 16.44
CA THR A 29 20.23 9.40 15.37
C THR A 29 19.65 9.87 14.03
N ARG A 30 20.17 9.34 12.91
CA ARG A 30 19.59 9.58 11.57
C ARG A 30 18.10 9.22 11.53
N GLN A 31 17.70 8.13 12.18
CA GLN A 31 16.30 7.70 12.29
C GLN A 31 15.48 8.72 13.11
N GLY A 32 16.01 9.26 14.20
CA GLY A 32 15.37 10.31 14.99
C GLY A 32 15.14 11.59 14.18
N ILE A 33 16.12 12.01 13.38
CA ILE A 33 15.97 13.15 12.45
C ILE A 33 14.84 12.90 11.46
N GLN A 34 14.75 11.71 10.86
CA GLN A 34 13.67 11.35 9.93
C GLN A 34 12.30 11.35 10.62
N GLN A 35 12.22 10.87 11.86
CA GLN A 35 10.98 10.92 12.65
C GLN A 35 10.53 12.36 12.92
N VAL A 36 11.46 13.24 13.27
CA VAL A 36 11.18 14.69 13.47
C VAL A 36 10.68 15.32 12.17
N LYS A 37 11.39 15.12 11.05
CA LYS A 37 10.97 15.63 9.73
C LYS A 37 9.56 15.14 9.35
N SER A 38 9.30 13.85 9.53
CA SER A 38 8.00 13.25 9.25
C SER A 38 6.88 13.79 10.16
N ALA A 39 7.17 14.04 11.44
CA ALA A 39 6.20 14.61 12.36
C ALA A 39 5.86 16.06 12.00
N PHE A 40 6.86 16.87 11.64
CA PHE A 40 6.66 18.24 11.16
C PHE A 40 5.89 18.27 9.85
N GLY A 41 6.30 17.49 8.85
CA GLY A 41 5.62 17.41 7.56
C GLY A 41 4.14 17.08 7.72
N ARG A 42 3.81 16.07 8.52
CA ARG A 42 2.41 15.72 8.80
C ARG A 42 1.61 16.80 9.51
N ARG A 43 2.24 17.56 10.43
CA ARG A 43 1.55 18.62 11.20
C ARG A 43 1.37 19.89 10.41
N ILE A 44 2.39 20.31 9.66
CA ILE A 44 2.38 21.57 8.91
C ILE A 44 1.49 21.45 7.68
N PHE A 45 1.60 20.32 6.95
CA PHE A 45 0.87 20.08 5.70
C PHE A 45 -0.37 19.21 5.87
N GLN A 46 -0.89 19.07 7.10
CA GLN A 46 -2.02 18.19 7.39
C GLN A 46 -3.23 18.51 6.52
N GLN A 47 -3.57 19.77 6.35
CA GLN A 47 -4.72 20.19 5.53
C GLN A 47 -4.44 19.99 4.04
N ASP A 48 -3.24 20.34 3.58
CA ASP A 48 -2.85 20.21 2.17
C ASP A 48 -2.75 18.74 1.75
N LEU A 49 -2.44 17.85 2.70
CA LEU A 49 -2.32 16.42 2.46
C LEU A 49 -3.64 15.64 2.64
N LEU A 50 -4.66 16.21 3.27
CA LEU A 50 -5.93 15.51 3.49
C LEU A 50 -6.49 14.98 2.18
N HIS A 51 -6.60 15.81 1.15
CA HIS A 51 -7.09 15.41 -0.17
C HIS A 51 -6.21 14.34 -0.83
N VAL A 52 -4.88 14.41 -0.64
CA VAL A 52 -3.95 13.41 -1.19
C VAL A 52 -4.11 12.06 -0.48
N TYR A 53 -4.35 12.07 0.85
CA TYR A 53 -4.64 10.86 1.60
C TYR A 53 -6.00 10.24 1.22
N GLU A 54 -7.02 11.07 0.99
CA GLU A 54 -8.33 10.63 0.51
C GLU A 54 -8.21 10.00 -0.88
N GLN A 55 -7.56 10.68 -1.83
CA GLN A 55 -7.29 10.16 -3.17
C GLN A 55 -6.46 8.86 -3.13
N LYS A 56 -5.43 8.79 -2.29
CA LYS A 56 -4.66 7.55 -2.11
C LYS A 56 -5.54 6.37 -1.66
N THR A 57 -6.50 6.63 -0.78
CA THR A 57 -7.45 5.61 -0.31
C THR A 57 -8.40 5.21 -1.43
N GLU A 58 -8.93 6.19 -2.17
CA GLU A 58 -9.81 5.96 -3.32
C GLU A 58 -9.11 5.16 -4.41
N TYR A 59 -7.87 5.50 -4.77
CA TYR A 59 -7.09 4.74 -5.76
C TYR A 59 -6.75 3.33 -5.29
N ARG A 60 -6.48 3.13 -4.00
CA ARG A 60 -6.30 1.79 -3.43
C ARG A 60 -7.57 0.96 -3.58
N ASP A 61 -8.72 1.54 -3.28
CA ASP A 61 -10.00 0.85 -3.34
C ASP A 61 -10.43 0.61 -4.79
N ALA A 62 -10.11 1.54 -5.71
CA ALA A 62 -10.28 1.36 -7.15
C ALA A 62 -9.40 0.22 -7.68
N LEU A 63 -8.13 0.18 -7.28
CA LEU A 63 -7.21 -0.89 -7.63
C LEU A 63 -7.73 -2.27 -7.18
N GLY A 64 -8.27 -2.36 -5.94
CA GLY A 64 -8.89 -3.57 -5.43
C GLY A 64 -10.07 -4.02 -6.28
N ARG A 65 -11.00 -3.09 -6.59
CA ARG A 65 -12.18 -3.39 -7.44
C ARG A 65 -11.80 -3.79 -8.86
N ASP A 66 -10.80 -3.15 -9.46
CA ASP A 66 -10.33 -3.48 -10.81
C ASP A 66 -9.68 -4.86 -10.85
N ALA A 67 -8.89 -5.21 -9.84
CA ALA A 67 -8.30 -6.54 -9.74
C ALA A 67 -9.36 -7.64 -9.52
N GLU A 68 -10.37 -7.40 -8.67
CA GLU A 68 -11.49 -8.32 -8.45
C GLU A 68 -12.31 -8.53 -9.74
N ARG A 69 -12.59 -7.43 -10.45
CA ARG A 69 -13.32 -7.49 -11.74
C ARG A 69 -12.53 -8.25 -12.78
N THR A 70 -11.23 -7.97 -12.94
CA THR A 70 -10.36 -8.67 -13.87
C THR A 70 -10.29 -10.16 -13.55
N MET A 71 -10.25 -10.54 -12.27
CA MET A 71 -10.29 -11.94 -11.85
C MET A 71 -11.64 -12.60 -12.21
N ALA A 72 -12.76 -11.93 -11.97
CA ALA A 72 -14.08 -12.46 -12.29
C ALA A 72 -14.26 -12.65 -13.80
N GLU A 73 -13.84 -11.66 -14.61
CA GLU A 73 -13.84 -11.76 -16.07
C GLU A 73 -13.00 -12.94 -16.56
N LEU A 74 -11.82 -13.14 -15.97
CA LEU A 74 -10.95 -14.25 -16.29
C LEU A 74 -11.60 -15.60 -15.97
N ILE A 75 -12.20 -15.75 -14.79
CA ILE A 75 -12.90 -16.99 -14.41
C ILE A 75 -14.01 -17.28 -15.43
N THR A 76 -14.78 -16.28 -15.84
CA THR A 76 -15.83 -16.42 -16.86
C THR A 76 -15.25 -16.84 -18.21
N GLN A 77 -14.11 -16.27 -18.62
CA GLN A 77 -13.43 -16.68 -19.86
C GLN A 77 -12.90 -18.11 -19.79
N MET A 78 -12.41 -18.55 -18.64
CA MET A 78 -12.02 -19.94 -18.42
C MET A 78 -13.21 -20.90 -18.55
N GLU A 79 -14.37 -20.56 -17.95
CA GLU A 79 -15.58 -21.36 -18.02
C GLU A 79 -16.14 -21.44 -19.44
N THR A 80 -15.97 -20.39 -20.25
CA THR A 80 -16.43 -20.34 -21.66
C THR A 80 -15.39 -20.84 -22.65
N GLY A 81 -14.20 -21.25 -22.21
CA GLY A 81 -13.11 -21.73 -23.05
C GLY A 81 -12.43 -20.63 -23.89
N GLN A 82 -12.66 -19.36 -23.57
CA GLN A 82 -12.06 -18.20 -24.23
C GLN A 82 -10.88 -17.66 -23.44
N ILE A 83 -9.81 -18.42 -23.35
CA ILE A 83 -8.67 -18.08 -22.51
C ILE A 83 -7.70 -17.20 -23.29
N GLN A 84 -7.32 -16.05 -22.68
CA GLN A 84 -6.28 -15.17 -23.19
C GLN A 84 -4.96 -15.29 -22.40
N ASN A 85 -4.94 -15.97 -21.24
CA ASN A 85 -3.75 -16.11 -20.40
C ASN A 85 -3.66 -17.50 -19.77
N GLU A 86 -3.00 -18.41 -20.49
CA GLU A 86 -2.80 -19.81 -20.05
C GLU A 86 -2.03 -19.92 -18.73
N ASN A 87 -1.10 -18.98 -18.45
CA ASN A 87 -0.33 -19.01 -17.21
C ASN A 87 -1.21 -18.72 -16.00
N LEU A 88 -2.09 -17.73 -16.11
CA LEU A 88 -3.00 -17.35 -15.04
C LEU A 88 -4.04 -18.44 -14.79
N GLU A 89 -4.57 -19.06 -15.85
CA GLU A 89 -5.47 -20.23 -15.75
C GLU A 89 -4.84 -21.35 -14.94
N ARG A 90 -3.63 -21.75 -15.32
CA ARG A 90 -2.89 -22.80 -14.62
C ARG A 90 -2.70 -22.48 -13.12
N LEU A 91 -2.33 -21.22 -12.80
CA LEU A 91 -2.15 -20.79 -11.43
C LEU A 91 -3.46 -20.80 -10.63
N VAL A 92 -4.57 -20.39 -11.24
CA VAL A 92 -5.90 -20.36 -10.60
C VAL A 92 -6.40 -21.79 -10.36
N LEU A 93 -6.26 -22.69 -11.34
CA LEU A 93 -6.63 -24.10 -11.17
C LEU A 93 -5.83 -24.77 -10.06
N GLU A 94 -4.52 -24.53 -10.00
CA GLU A 94 -3.66 -25.03 -8.93
C GLU A 94 -4.07 -24.49 -7.56
N LEU A 95 -4.41 -23.18 -7.49
CA LEU A 95 -4.90 -22.57 -6.26
C LEU A 95 -6.23 -23.19 -5.83
N ALA A 96 -7.18 -23.39 -6.75
CA ALA A 96 -8.47 -23.99 -6.46
C ALA A 96 -8.32 -25.41 -5.88
N GLN A 97 -7.45 -26.24 -6.47
CA GLN A 97 -7.14 -27.57 -5.95
C GLN A 97 -6.55 -27.53 -4.54
N ARG A 98 -5.60 -26.62 -4.29
CA ARG A 98 -4.99 -26.47 -2.95
C ARG A 98 -5.97 -25.97 -1.91
N LEU A 99 -6.82 -25.00 -2.26
CA LEU A 99 -7.86 -24.49 -1.36
C LEU A 99 -8.95 -25.52 -1.08
N HIS A 100 -9.28 -26.37 -2.06
CA HIS A 100 -10.21 -27.50 -1.84
C HIS A 100 -9.69 -28.44 -0.75
N ASN A 101 -8.40 -28.76 -0.78
CA ASN A 101 -7.76 -29.65 0.17
C ASN A 101 -7.34 -28.99 1.49
N THR A 102 -7.50 -27.67 1.61
CA THR A 102 -7.12 -26.92 2.81
C THR A 102 -8.30 -26.86 3.79
N GLN A 103 -8.10 -27.40 5.00
CA GLN A 103 -9.04 -27.26 6.10
C GLN A 103 -8.82 -25.93 6.84
N GLY A 104 -9.91 -25.29 7.29
CA GLY A 104 -9.88 -24.06 8.09
C GLY A 104 -10.15 -22.80 7.28
N LYS A 105 -9.72 -21.65 7.83
CA LYS A 105 -10.00 -20.32 7.23
C LYS A 105 -9.16 -20.11 5.96
N LYS A 106 -9.84 -19.89 4.84
CA LYS A 106 -9.22 -19.65 3.52
C LYS A 106 -8.88 -18.15 3.32
N VAL A 107 -8.28 -17.52 4.33
CA VAL A 107 -7.81 -16.13 4.30
C VAL A 107 -6.29 -16.12 4.20
N TYR A 108 -5.71 -15.23 3.41
CA TYR A 108 -4.27 -15.20 3.11
C TYR A 108 -3.38 -15.39 4.35
N GLY A 109 -3.69 -14.73 5.46
CA GLY A 109 -2.90 -14.83 6.71
C GLY A 109 -2.75 -16.25 7.23
N TYR A 110 -3.77 -17.08 7.04
CA TYR A 110 -3.85 -18.47 7.54
C TYR A 110 -3.44 -19.53 6.50
N LEU A 111 -3.18 -19.14 5.25
CA LEU A 111 -2.77 -20.09 4.21
C LEU A 111 -1.36 -20.63 4.47
N PRO A 112 -1.09 -21.89 4.09
CA PRO A 112 0.25 -22.46 4.10
C PRO A 112 1.22 -21.65 3.22
N PRO A 113 2.53 -21.62 3.55
CA PRO A 113 3.51 -20.82 2.79
C PRO A 113 3.50 -21.12 1.28
N LYS A 114 3.38 -22.38 0.88
CA LYS A 114 3.32 -22.80 -0.53
C LYS A 114 2.08 -22.24 -1.25
N THR A 115 0.95 -22.13 -0.56
CA THR A 115 -0.27 -21.55 -1.11
C THR A 115 -0.18 -20.04 -1.20
N LYS A 116 0.50 -19.38 -0.23
CA LYS A 116 0.78 -17.94 -0.30
C LYS A 116 1.60 -17.56 -1.51
N VAL A 117 2.64 -18.33 -1.82
CA VAL A 117 3.47 -18.09 -3.02
C VAL A 117 2.63 -18.18 -4.30
N LEU A 118 1.70 -19.11 -4.36
CA LEU A 118 0.80 -19.26 -5.50
C LEU A 118 -0.16 -18.07 -5.64
N VAL A 119 -0.73 -17.60 -4.51
CA VAL A 119 -1.56 -16.38 -4.49
C VAL A 119 -0.75 -15.16 -4.91
N ASP A 120 0.48 -15.01 -4.40
CA ASP A 120 1.36 -13.91 -4.77
C ASP A 120 1.68 -13.93 -6.28
N ALA A 121 1.90 -15.11 -6.87
CA ALA A 121 2.12 -15.27 -8.32
C ALA A 121 0.89 -14.89 -9.16
N ILE A 122 -0.32 -15.22 -8.68
CA ILE A 122 -1.58 -14.82 -9.33
C ILE A 122 -1.74 -13.30 -9.30
N VAL A 123 -1.45 -12.67 -8.15
CA VAL A 123 -1.51 -11.21 -8.00
C VAL A 123 -0.54 -10.51 -8.95
N ASP A 124 0.70 -11.02 -9.06
CA ASP A 124 1.70 -10.44 -9.96
C ASP A 124 1.36 -10.68 -11.45
N GLU A 125 0.64 -11.76 -11.77
CA GLU A 125 0.14 -11.98 -13.13
C GLU A 125 -1.03 -11.05 -13.47
N LEU A 126 -1.97 -10.85 -12.52
CA LEU A 126 -3.05 -9.86 -12.66
C LEU A 126 -2.53 -8.43 -12.81
N ALA A 127 -1.43 -8.09 -12.17
CA ALA A 127 -0.79 -6.78 -12.28
C ALA A 127 -0.29 -6.45 -13.70
N LYS A 128 -0.24 -7.43 -14.61
CA LYS A 128 0.07 -7.23 -16.03
C LYS A 128 -1.14 -6.78 -16.85
N ASP A 129 -2.36 -6.91 -16.34
CA ASP A 129 -3.55 -6.32 -16.97
C ASP A 129 -3.41 -4.79 -16.99
N GLU A 130 -3.68 -4.17 -18.14
CA GLU A 130 -3.48 -2.75 -18.36
C GLU A 130 -4.24 -1.87 -17.34
N ARG A 131 -5.47 -2.26 -16.97
CA ARG A 131 -6.30 -1.54 -16.01
C ARG A 131 -5.71 -1.62 -14.60
N VAL A 132 -5.27 -2.82 -14.20
CA VAL A 132 -4.65 -3.05 -12.88
C VAL A 132 -3.31 -2.33 -12.80
N ALA A 133 -2.51 -2.40 -13.86
CA ALA A 133 -1.23 -1.69 -13.94
C ALA A 133 -1.41 -0.16 -13.84
N ALA A 134 -2.36 0.42 -14.58
CA ALA A 134 -2.66 1.85 -14.53
C ALA A 134 -3.14 2.30 -13.15
N ALA A 135 -4.04 1.54 -12.51
CA ALA A 135 -4.51 1.84 -11.16
C ALA A 135 -3.38 1.73 -10.12
N TYR A 136 -2.47 0.76 -10.29
CA TYR A 136 -1.31 0.60 -9.41
C TYR A 136 -0.30 1.74 -9.58
N ASP A 137 -0.10 2.22 -10.79
CA ASP A 137 0.76 3.39 -11.05
C ASP A 137 0.21 4.66 -10.42
N LEU A 138 -1.10 4.92 -10.51
CA LEU A 138 -1.76 6.05 -9.86
C LEU A 138 -1.61 5.98 -8.33
N TRP A 139 -1.81 4.81 -7.74
CA TRP A 139 -1.61 4.63 -6.31
C TRP A 139 -0.16 4.89 -5.88
N ASN A 140 0.83 4.43 -6.66
CA ASN A 140 2.24 4.71 -6.39
C ASN A 140 2.58 6.19 -6.52
N GLN A 141 2.03 6.90 -7.52
CA GLN A 141 2.22 8.35 -7.68
C GLN A 141 1.74 9.11 -6.45
N MET A 142 0.55 8.79 -5.94
CA MET A 142 0.03 9.43 -4.72
C MET A 142 0.90 9.10 -3.49
N ARG A 143 1.40 7.88 -3.39
CA ARG A 143 2.32 7.48 -2.32
C ARG A 143 3.63 8.25 -2.37
N GLU A 144 4.18 8.45 -3.57
CA GLU A 144 5.40 9.23 -3.79
C GLU A 144 5.18 10.71 -3.47
N GLU A 145 4.05 11.29 -3.85
CA GLU A 145 3.69 12.67 -3.55
C GLU A 145 3.64 12.92 -2.05
N VAL A 146 2.95 12.04 -1.30
CA VAL A 146 2.95 12.10 0.17
C VAL A 146 4.37 12.00 0.72
N CYS A 147 5.21 11.11 0.16
CA CYS A 147 6.57 10.93 0.62
C CYS A 147 7.45 12.16 0.38
N ARG A 148 7.32 12.82 -0.76
CA ARG A 148 8.07 14.05 -1.11
C ARG A 148 7.88 15.19 -0.11
N THR A 149 6.76 15.23 0.60
CA THR A 149 6.50 16.27 1.60
C THR A 149 7.41 16.20 2.83
N TYR A 150 8.04 15.03 3.09
CA TYR A 150 8.86 14.83 4.30
C TYR A 150 10.15 14.05 4.07
N SER A 151 10.42 13.57 2.86
CA SER A 151 11.61 12.79 2.54
C SER A 151 12.09 13.08 1.12
N GLU A 152 13.41 13.16 0.95
CA GLU A 152 14.04 13.22 -0.36
C GLU A 152 14.15 11.84 -1.03
N GLN A 153 14.04 10.77 -0.23
CA GLN A 153 14.09 9.40 -0.72
C GLN A 153 12.67 8.90 -0.98
N LEU A 154 12.39 8.58 -2.23
CA LEU A 154 11.11 7.99 -2.62
C LEU A 154 11.01 6.53 -2.18
N PRO A 155 9.81 6.05 -1.84
CA PRO A 155 9.59 4.66 -1.50
C PRO A 155 9.80 3.78 -2.73
N GLU A 156 10.44 2.63 -2.56
CA GLU A 156 10.61 1.63 -3.61
C GLU A 156 9.25 1.14 -4.12
N ARG A 157 9.10 1.04 -5.45
CA ARG A 157 7.94 0.42 -6.09
C ARG A 157 8.11 -1.09 -6.08
N LEU A 158 7.55 -1.73 -5.08
CA LEU A 158 7.57 -3.18 -4.95
C LEU A 158 6.54 -3.83 -5.90
N PRO A 159 6.70 -5.10 -6.28
CA PRO A 159 5.64 -5.87 -6.94
C PRO A 159 4.33 -5.81 -6.14
N LEU A 160 3.20 -5.85 -6.85
CA LEU A 160 1.87 -5.73 -6.22
C LEU A 160 1.65 -6.78 -5.12
N SER A 161 2.13 -8.00 -5.31
CA SER A 161 2.11 -9.09 -4.34
C SER A 161 2.86 -8.80 -3.04
N ARG A 162 3.82 -7.87 -3.05
CA ARG A 162 4.60 -7.47 -1.86
C ARG A 162 4.02 -6.26 -1.12
N GLN A 163 3.02 -5.58 -1.68
CA GLN A 163 2.36 -4.46 -1.02
C GLN A 163 1.43 -4.95 0.09
N LYS A 164 1.72 -4.55 1.33
CA LYS A 164 0.95 -4.99 2.51
C LYS A 164 -0.51 -4.54 2.45
N GLU A 165 -0.73 -3.31 1.98
CA GLU A 165 -2.06 -2.73 1.86
C GLU A 165 -2.94 -3.49 0.86
N PHE A 166 -2.34 -4.04 -0.19
CA PHE A 166 -3.06 -4.75 -1.24
C PHE A 166 -3.36 -6.21 -0.90
N LYS A 167 -2.45 -6.89 -0.19
CA LYS A 167 -2.68 -8.27 0.30
C LYS A 167 -3.93 -8.40 1.17
N ALA A 168 -4.31 -7.33 1.85
CA ALA A 168 -5.53 -7.30 2.65
C ALA A 168 -6.80 -7.18 1.78
N CYS A 169 -6.77 -6.51 0.63
CA CYS A 169 -7.95 -6.26 -0.21
C CYS A 169 -8.38 -7.48 -1.03
N LEU A 170 -7.45 -8.19 -1.66
CA LEU A 170 -7.76 -9.29 -2.62
C LEU A 170 -8.34 -10.55 -1.99
N LEU A 171 -8.18 -10.75 -0.68
CA LEU A 171 -8.63 -11.96 0.01
C LEU A 171 -9.56 -11.67 1.19
N TYR A 172 -10.03 -10.41 1.32
CA TYR A 172 -10.97 -10.00 2.36
C TYR A 172 -12.39 -9.94 1.82
N THR A 173 -12.99 -11.08 1.58
CA THR A 173 -14.44 -11.21 1.36
C THR A 173 -15.22 -11.36 2.67
N SER A 174 -14.59 -11.11 3.82
CA SER A 174 -15.28 -11.11 5.12
C SER A 174 -15.01 -9.80 5.85
N PRO A 175 -16.04 -9.06 6.28
CA PRO A 175 -15.86 -7.86 7.11
C PRO A 175 -15.09 -8.22 8.38
N SER A 176 -14.07 -7.41 8.70
CA SER A 176 -13.29 -7.54 9.92
C SER A 176 -14.22 -7.49 11.14
N PRO A 177 -13.92 -8.24 12.22
CA PRO A 177 -14.66 -8.08 13.48
C PRO A 177 -14.68 -6.65 14.02
N ARG A 178 -13.77 -5.78 13.60
CA ARG A 178 -13.73 -4.35 13.94
C ARG A 178 -14.78 -3.52 13.22
N ASP A 179 -15.22 -3.94 12.04
CA ASP A 179 -16.23 -3.20 11.27
C ASP A 179 -17.67 -3.47 11.77
N ARG A 180 -17.86 -4.48 12.63
CA ARG A 180 -19.15 -4.79 13.26
C ARG A 180 -19.44 -3.97 14.52
N SER A 181 -18.50 -3.16 15.00
CA SER A 181 -18.67 -2.35 16.21
C SER A 181 -19.08 -0.90 15.95
N LEU A 182 -19.37 -0.55 14.70
CA LEU A 182 -19.78 0.81 14.27
C LEU A 182 -21.19 0.85 13.66
N SER A 183 -22.01 -0.16 13.92
CA SER A 183 -23.47 -0.16 13.58
C SER A 183 -24.32 -0.12 14.84
#